data_1fdc8ab766b2645ff073f24db8060fb8
#
_entry.id   1fdc8ab766b2645ff073f24db8060fb8
#
_cell.length_a   1.000
_cell.length_b   1.000
_cell.length_c   1.000
_cell.angle_alpha   90.00
_cell.angle_beta   90.00
_cell.angle_gamma   90.00
#
_symmetry.space_group_name_H-M   'P 1'
#
loop_
_entity.id
_entity.type
_entity.pdbx_description
1 polymer ?
#
loop_
_entity_poly.entity_id
_entity_poly.type
_entity_poly.pdbx_seq_one_letter_code
_entity_poly.pdbx_strand_id
1 'polypeptide(L)'
;MSVVSGPAAQARFVRETGVAATIAALAEPVLEGFGFRLVRVRIMGGQDTIVEIMAERPDGSMTVEDCRSVSVNLSPLLDVHEPLSGSYRLQISSPGIDRPLVRPSDFEHWAGHETKIELKEPVGGRKRFRGTLDGYEDEEVRIAVDLGKDGQQVLGIPIGLIADARLVLTDDLVRESLRRAKKNVVETNGQ
;
A
#
# COMPACT_ATOMS: atom_id res chain seq x y z
N MET A 1 -17.52 -5.44 -16.68
CA MET A 1 -16.46 -5.35 -15.67
C MET A 1 -15.12 -5.25 -16.40
N SER A 2 -14.63 -4.03 -16.59
CA SER A 2 -13.34 -3.81 -17.25
C SER A 2 -12.24 -4.04 -16.22
N VAL A 3 -11.50 -5.12 -16.35
CA VAL A 3 -10.30 -5.36 -15.53
C VAL A 3 -9.23 -4.39 -16.03
N VAL A 4 -8.87 -3.40 -15.22
CA VAL A 4 -7.78 -2.47 -15.53
C VAL A 4 -6.46 -3.23 -15.39
N SER A 5 -6.04 -3.90 -16.46
CA SER A 5 -4.81 -4.73 -16.52
C SER A 5 -3.70 -4.06 -17.34
N GLY A 6 -3.56 -2.73 -17.24
CA GLY A 6 -2.52 -1.99 -17.96
C GLY A 6 -1.36 -1.54 -17.05
N PRO A 7 -0.23 -1.08 -17.63
CA PRO A 7 0.89 -0.53 -16.84
C PRO A 7 0.48 0.60 -15.90
N ALA A 8 -0.47 1.43 -16.29
CA ALA A 8 -1.02 2.52 -15.46
C ALA A 8 -1.75 2.02 -14.21
N ALA A 9 -2.43 0.86 -14.29
CA ALA A 9 -3.10 0.25 -13.14
C ALA A 9 -2.13 -0.28 -12.08
N GLN A 10 -0.90 -0.56 -12.46
CA GLN A 10 0.16 -1.07 -11.60
C GLN A 10 1.06 0.03 -11.02
N ALA A 11 1.02 1.24 -11.59
CA ALA A 11 1.80 2.36 -11.09
C ALA A 11 1.25 2.85 -9.74
N ARG A 12 2.15 3.13 -8.78
CA ARG A 12 1.76 3.75 -7.51
C ARG A 12 1.36 5.22 -7.75
N PHE A 13 0.18 5.61 -7.30
CA PHE A 13 -0.27 7.01 -7.31
C PHE A 13 0.24 7.78 -6.09
N VAL A 14 0.49 7.11 -4.97
CA VAL A 14 1.11 7.70 -3.78
C VAL A 14 2.61 7.86 -4.02
N ARG A 15 3.09 9.08 -3.82
CA ARG A 15 4.51 9.41 -3.92
C ARG A 15 5.01 9.87 -2.56
N GLU A 16 6.08 9.24 -2.10
CA GLU A 16 6.84 9.72 -0.96
C GLU A 16 7.47 11.08 -1.27
N THR A 17 7.84 11.84 -0.24
CA THR A 17 8.50 13.14 -0.36
C THR A 17 9.82 13.13 0.41
N GLY A 18 10.71 14.06 0.06
CA GLY A 18 12.01 14.20 0.75
C GLY A 18 12.85 12.93 0.69
N VAL A 19 13.48 12.59 1.80
CA VAL A 19 14.39 11.43 1.90
C VAL A 19 13.68 10.11 1.61
N ALA A 20 12.41 9.96 2.01
CA ALA A 20 11.64 8.75 1.70
C ALA A 20 11.45 8.54 0.19
N ALA A 21 11.33 9.63 -0.60
CA ALA A 21 11.27 9.55 -2.05
C ALA A 21 12.61 9.09 -2.66
N THR A 22 13.73 9.55 -2.13
CA THR A 22 15.06 9.09 -2.54
C THR A 22 15.23 7.60 -2.28
N ILE A 23 14.84 7.14 -1.08
CA ILE A 23 14.89 5.71 -0.73
C ILE A 23 13.97 4.89 -1.62
N ALA A 24 12.76 5.37 -1.90
CA ALA A 24 11.81 4.69 -2.78
C ALA A 24 12.39 4.51 -4.20
N ALA A 25 13.01 5.56 -4.76
CA ALA A 25 13.64 5.51 -6.08
C ALA A 25 14.81 4.52 -6.14
N LEU A 26 15.57 4.36 -5.05
CA LEU A 26 16.65 3.39 -4.95
C LEU A 26 16.12 1.95 -4.78
N ALA A 27 15.06 1.79 -3.97
CA ALA A 27 14.53 0.48 -3.61
C ALA A 27 13.70 -0.15 -4.75
N GLU A 28 12.93 0.65 -5.48
CA GLU A 28 11.97 0.16 -6.49
C GLU A 28 12.62 -0.74 -7.54
N PRO A 29 13.74 -0.35 -8.21
CA PRO A 29 14.39 -1.22 -9.19
C PRO A 29 14.93 -2.53 -8.61
N VAL A 30 15.43 -2.50 -7.37
CA VAL A 30 15.94 -3.69 -6.68
C VAL A 30 14.79 -4.65 -6.38
N LEU A 31 13.68 -4.14 -5.83
CA LEU A 31 12.49 -4.93 -5.56
C LEU A 31 11.94 -5.58 -6.83
N GLU A 32 11.81 -4.83 -7.91
CA GLU A 32 11.33 -5.32 -9.20
C GLU A 32 12.25 -6.43 -9.76
N GLY A 33 13.57 -6.28 -9.63
CA GLY A 33 14.53 -7.29 -10.03
C GLY A 33 14.39 -8.63 -9.30
N PHE A 34 13.82 -8.62 -8.09
CA PHE A 34 13.50 -9.81 -7.29
C PHE A 34 12.03 -10.26 -7.42
N GLY A 35 11.25 -9.63 -8.29
CA GLY A 35 9.84 -9.97 -8.49
C GLY A 35 8.91 -9.42 -7.41
N PHE A 36 9.36 -8.42 -6.63
CA PHE A 36 8.54 -7.69 -5.67
C PHE A 36 8.14 -6.33 -6.24
N ARG A 37 7.11 -5.76 -5.66
CA ARG A 37 6.67 -4.39 -5.92
C ARG A 37 6.70 -3.58 -4.62
N LEU A 38 7.19 -2.37 -4.71
CA LEU A 38 7.19 -1.43 -3.60
C LEU A 38 5.76 -1.04 -3.26
N VAL A 39 5.40 -1.08 -1.98
CA VAL A 39 4.12 -0.56 -1.48
C VAL A 39 4.34 0.83 -0.87
N ARG A 40 5.24 0.96 0.11
CA ARG A 40 5.48 2.23 0.79
C ARG A 40 6.86 2.29 1.42
N VAL A 41 7.42 3.50 1.49
CA VAL A 41 8.57 3.81 2.34
C VAL A 41 8.13 4.75 3.44
N ARG A 42 8.50 4.45 4.68
CA ARG A 42 8.28 5.30 5.84
C ARG A 42 9.59 5.50 6.59
N ILE A 43 9.78 6.72 7.09
CA ILE A 43 10.87 7.04 8.01
C ILE A 43 10.23 7.39 9.33
N MET A 44 10.49 6.58 10.34
CA MET A 44 10.02 6.77 11.70
C MET A 44 11.21 7.28 12.51
N GLY A 45 11.10 8.48 13.04
CA GLY A 45 12.20 9.17 13.73
C GLY A 45 12.02 9.22 15.24
N GLY A 46 13.13 9.38 15.91
CA GLY A 46 13.34 9.50 17.34
C GLY A 46 14.82 9.34 17.61
N GLN A 47 15.19 8.81 18.77
CA GLN A 47 16.59 8.45 19.06
C GLN A 47 17.08 7.30 18.16
N ASP A 48 16.16 6.44 17.71
CA ASP A 48 16.42 5.35 16.76
C ASP A 48 15.62 5.58 15.48
N THR A 49 16.26 6.03 14.41
CA THR A 49 15.62 6.17 13.12
C THR A 49 15.39 4.80 12.49
N ILE A 50 14.14 4.54 12.06
CA ILE A 50 13.76 3.33 11.35
C ILE A 50 13.35 3.71 9.94
N VAL A 51 13.95 3.07 8.95
CA VAL A 51 13.52 3.09 7.55
C VAL A 51 12.72 1.84 7.29
N GLU A 52 11.40 1.97 7.19
CA GLU A 52 10.51 0.87 6.85
C GLU A 52 10.22 0.88 5.35
N ILE A 53 10.48 -0.24 4.70
CA ILE A 53 10.15 -0.48 3.30
C ILE A 53 9.13 -1.61 3.25
N MET A 54 7.90 -1.28 2.86
CA MET A 54 6.83 -2.23 2.64
C MET A 54 6.87 -2.70 1.20
N ALA A 55 6.92 -4.01 1.00
CA ALA A 55 6.93 -4.64 -0.31
C ALA A 55 6.07 -5.91 -0.33
N GLU A 56 5.72 -6.37 -1.51
CA GLU A 56 4.95 -7.59 -1.73
C GLU A 56 5.20 -8.15 -3.12
N ARG A 57 4.90 -9.43 -3.35
CA ARG A 57 4.77 -10.00 -4.69
C ARG A 57 3.49 -9.51 -5.37
N PRO A 58 3.35 -9.64 -6.70
CA PRO A 58 2.11 -9.27 -7.40
C PRO A 58 0.84 -9.94 -6.86
N ASP A 59 0.95 -11.12 -6.27
CA ASP A 59 -0.14 -11.85 -5.61
C ASP A 59 -0.43 -11.39 -4.17
N GLY A 60 0.34 -10.40 -3.68
CA GLY A 60 0.23 -9.84 -2.33
C GLY A 60 0.97 -10.64 -1.25
N SER A 61 1.68 -11.73 -1.61
CA SER A 61 2.46 -12.52 -0.66
C SER A 61 3.81 -11.89 -0.36
N MET A 62 4.35 -12.17 0.82
CA MET A 62 5.73 -11.90 1.22
C MET A 62 6.09 -12.74 2.45
N THR A 63 7.11 -13.54 2.33
CA THR A 63 7.59 -14.40 3.42
C THR A 63 8.70 -13.69 4.22
N VAL A 64 9.02 -14.24 5.38
CA VAL A 64 10.16 -13.76 6.20
C VAL A 64 11.49 -13.90 5.44
N GLU A 65 11.65 -14.97 4.66
CA GLU A 65 12.86 -15.17 3.84
C GLU A 65 12.93 -14.17 2.69
N ASP A 66 11.78 -13.79 2.11
CA ASP A 66 11.70 -12.70 1.12
C ASP A 66 12.16 -11.37 1.75
N CYS A 67 11.67 -11.06 2.95
CA CYS A 67 12.10 -9.85 3.68
C CYS A 67 13.61 -9.83 3.92
N ARG A 68 14.18 -10.97 4.32
CA ARG A 68 15.61 -11.11 4.53
C ARG A 68 16.40 -10.91 3.23
N SER A 69 15.97 -11.56 2.15
CA SER A 69 16.60 -11.43 0.84
C SER A 69 16.62 -9.99 0.35
N VAL A 70 15.47 -9.30 0.43
CA VAL A 70 15.35 -7.88 0.08
C VAL A 70 16.27 -7.03 0.95
N SER A 71 16.29 -7.25 2.28
CA SER A 71 17.13 -6.49 3.21
C SER A 71 18.61 -6.60 2.86
N VAL A 72 19.10 -7.81 2.60
CA VAL A 72 20.52 -8.06 2.27
C VAL A 72 20.94 -7.34 0.98
N ASN A 73 20.03 -7.22 0.00
CA ASN A 73 20.34 -6.58 -1.27
C ASN A 73 20.15 -5.05 -1.23
N LEU A 74 19.25 -4.53 -0.39
CA LEU A 74 19.03 -3.09 -0.27
C LEU A 74 20.02 -2.40 0.67
N SER A 75 20.47 -3.07 1.73
CA SER A 75 21.35 -2.46 2.72
C SER A 75 22.63 -1.87 2.11
N PRO A 76 23.42 -2.61 1.31
CA PRO A 76 24.62 -2.06 0.69
C PRO A 76 24.35 -0.88 -0.24
N LEU A 77 23.21 -0.90 -0.95
CA LEU A 77 22.82 0.19 -1.85
C LEU A 77 22.53 1.47 -1.07
N LEU A 78 21.82 1.36 0.04
CA LEU A 78 21.50 2.49 0.90
C LEU A 78 22.76 3.01 1.62
N ASP A 79 23.67 2.13 2.00
CA ASP A 79 24.96 2.50 2.61
C ASP A 79 25.85 3.31 1.65
N VAL A 80 25.87 2.95 0.36
CA VAL A 80 26.63 3.68 -0.67
C VAL A 80 26.02 5.05 -0.98
N HIS A 81 24.70 5.16 -0.99
CA HIS A 81 24.00 6.41 -1.36
C HIS A 81 23.78 7.35 -0.18
N GLU A 82 23.92 6.87 1.05
CA GLU A 82 23.78 7.66 2.29
C GLU A 82 22.59 8.62 2.29
N PRO A 83 21.35 8.14 1.99
CA PRO A 83 20.18 9.02 1.85
C PRO A 83 19.78 9.70 3.17
N LEU A 84 20.28 9.19 4.30
CA LEU A 84 20.06 9.69 5.65
C LEU A 84 21.40 10.06 6.29
N SER A 85 21.44 11.19 6.98
CA SER A 85 22.54 11.55 7.85
C SER A 85 22.37 10.85 9.22
N GLY A 86 23.31 9.99 9.57
CA GLY A 86 23.32 9.24 10.82
C GLY A 86 22.89 7.78 10.69
N SER A 87 22.92 7.07 11.81
CA SER A 87 22.54 5.66 11.86
C SER A 87 21.03 5.46 11.76
N TYR A 88 20.63 4.43 11.07
CA TYR A 88 19.24 4.00 10.97
C TYR A 88 19.15 2.47 11.00
N ARG A 89 17.97 1.95 11.29
CA ARG A 89 17.65 0.53 11.16
C ARG A 89 16.75 0.32 9.95
N LEU A 90 17.18 -0.51 9.00
CA LEU A 90 16.37 -0.94 7.87
C LEU A 90 15.38 -2.03 8.32
N GLN A 91 14.12 -1.83 8.04
CA GLN A 91 13.03 -2.78 8.27
C GLN A 91 12.30 -3.06 6.97
N ILE A 92 12.33 -4.32 6.53
CA ILE A 92 11.54 -4.79 5.39
C ILE A 92 10.32 -5.50 5.93
N SER A 93 9.13 -5.16 5.42
CA SER A 93 7.87 -5.73 5.87
C SER A 93 6.88 -5.93 4.72
N SER A 94 5.92 -6.82 4.92
CA SER A 94 4.70 -6.87 4.12
C SER A 94 3.73 -5.76 4.55
N PRO A 95 2.75 -5.35 3.72
CA PRO A 95 1.85 -4.25 4.04
C PRO A 95 0.84 -4.52 5.17
N GLY A 96 0.77 -5.73 5.72
CA GLY A 96 -0.16 -6.08 6.79
C GLY A 96 -1.63 -6.21 6.33
N ILE A 97 -2.54 -6.46 7.28
CA ILE A 97 -3.97 -6.67 7.00
C ILE A 97 -4.67 -5.33 6.69
N ASP A 98 -4.38 -4.27 7.45
CA ASP A 98 -4.87 -2.90 7.25
C ASP A 98 -4.02 -2.11 6.25
N ARG A 99 -3.63 -2.77 5.18
CA ARG A 99 -2.66 -2.33 4.19
C ARG A 99 -2.95 -0.97 3.56
N PRO A 100 -1.92 -0.21 3.18
CA PRO A 100 -2.08 0.93 2.29
C PRO A 100 -2.57 0.48 0.91
N LEU A 101 -3.46 1.27 0.31
CA LEU A 101 -3.90 1.14 -1.08
C LEU A 101 -3.15 2.19 -1.89
N VAL A 102 -2.26 1.76 -2.76
CA VAL A 102 -1.30 2.65 -3.43
C VAL A 102 -1.37 2.61 -4.96
N ARG A 103 -2.21 1.72 -5.50
CA ARG A 103 -2.42 1.53 -6.95
C ARG A 103 -3.91 1.52 -7.28
N PRO A 104 -4.29 1.91 -8.50
CA PRO A 104 -5.67 1.73 -8.98
C PRO A 104 -6.18 0.30 -8.79
N SER A 105 -5.35 -0.70 -9.12
CA SER A 105 -5.70 -2.12 -8.97
C SER A 105 -5.97 -2.54 -7.50
N ASP A 106 -5.41 -1.83 -6.52
CA ASP A 106 -5.68 -2.13 -5.12
C ASP A 106 -7.14 -1.81 -4.77
N PHE A 107 -7.71 -0.72 -5.31
CA PHE A 107 -9.09 -0.34 -5.06
C PHE A 107 -10.11 -1.29 -5.71
N GLU A 108 -9.78 -1.89 -6.85
CA GLU A 108 -10.61 -2.95 -7.45
C GLU A 108 -10.54 -4.24 -6.64
N HIS A 109 -9.31 -4.62 -6.26
CA HIS A 109 -9.06 -5.88 -5.54
C HIS A 109 -9.71 -5.92 -4.17
N TRP A 110 -9.76 -4.76 -3.48
CA TRP A 110 -10.29 -4.62 -2.13
C TRP A 110 -11.69 -3.98 -2.07
N ALA A 111 -12.42 -3.95 -3.20
CA ALA A 111 -13.82 -3.53 -3.21
C ALA A 111 -14.64 -4.36 -2.21
N GLY A 112 -15.59 -3.72 -1.55
CA GLY A 112 -16.41 -4.31 -0.49
C GLY A 112 -15.85 -4.17 0.92
N HIS A 113 -14.59 -3.74 1.09
CA HIS A 113 -13.97 -3.54 2.40
C HIS A 113 -14.05 -2.09 2.87
N GLU A 114 -14.10 -1.94 4.18
CA GLU A 114 -14.07 -0.62 4.81
C GLU A 114 -12.69 0.03 4.61
N THR A 115 -12.70 1.28 4.15
CA THR A 115 -11.50 2.01 3.76
C THR A 115 -11.51 3.41 4.36
N LYS A 116 -10.32 3.91 4.71
CA LYS A 116 -10.07 5.31 5.05
C LYS A 116 -9.27 5.95 3.93
N ILE A 117 -9.73 7.12 3.48
CA ILE A 117 -9.07 7.94 2.46
C ILE A 117 -8.80 9.31 3.03
N GLU A 118 -7.58 9.81 2.88
CA GLU A 118 -7.20 11.19 3.18
C GLU A 118 -6.81 11.91 1.89
N LEU A 119 -7.36 13.11 1.69
CA LEU A 119 -7.06 13.95 0.54
C LEU A 119 -5.83 14.82 0.80
N LYS A 120 -5.17 15.27 -0.26
CA LYS A 120 -4.10 16.27 -0.21
C LYS A 120 -4.63 17.59 0.35
N GLU A 121 -5.80 18.02 -0.13
CA GLU A 121 -6.50 19.22 0.29
C GLU A 121 -7.98 18.92 0.58
N PRO A 122 -8.64 19.70 1.45
CA PRO A 122 -10.07 19.49 1.71
C PRO A 122 -10.92 19.79 0.46
N VAL A 123 -11.90 18.94 0.21
CA VAL A 123 -12.95 19.15 -0.80
C VAL A 123 -14.28 19.29 -0.07
N GLY A 124 -15.00 20.39 -0.30
CA GLY A 124 -16.23 20.69 0.44
C GLY A 124 -16.06 20.77 1.96
N GLY A 125 -14.87 21.23 2.41
CA GLY A 125 -14.52 21.29 3.85
C GLY A 125 -14.14 19.95 4.46
N ARG A 126 -14.10 18.85 3.70
CA ARG A 126 -13.82 17.50 4.19
C ARG A 126 -12.52 16.97 3.58
N LYS A 127 -11.59 16.57 4.44
CA LYS A 127 -10.28 16.02 4.04
C LYS A 127 -10.20 14.50 4.22
N ARG A 128 -11.03 13.92 5.08
CA ARG A 128 -11.00 12.50 5.42
C ARG A 128 -12.35 11.85 5.18
N PHE A 129 -12.31 10.70 4.52
CA PHE A 129 -13.47 9.86 4.22
C PHE A 129 -13.26 8.49 4.83
N ARG A 130 -14.33 7.89 5.32
CA ARG A 130 -14.39 6.52 5.79
C ARG A 130 -15.67 5.90 5.28
N GLY A 131 -15.57 4.74 4.66
CA GLY A 131 -16.72 4.05 4.10
C GLY A 131 -16.32 2.75 3.44
N THR A 132 -17.28 2.09 2.80
CA THR A 132 -17.05 0.87 2.05
C THR A 132 -16.56 1.20 0.66
N LEU A 133 -15.44 0.62 0.28
CA LEU A 133 -14.87 0.76 -1.05
C LEU A 133 -15.78 0.11 -2.09
N ASP A 134 -16.15 0.84 -3.13
CA ASP A 134 -17.00 0.36 -4.22
C ASP A 134 -16.19 0.03 -5.49
N GLY A 135 -14.92 0.40 -5.51
CA GLY A 135 -13.99 0.08 -6.59
C GLY A 135 -13.27 1.30 -7.18
N TYR A 136 -12.84 1.15 -8.42
CA TYR A 136 -12.13 2.18 -9.18
C TYR A 136 -12.66 2.22 -10.63
N GLU A 137 -13.05 3.39 -11.08
CA GLU A 137 -13.61 3.62 -12.42
C GLU A 137 -13.34 5.07 -12.85
N ASP A 138 -13.00 5.30 -14.11
CA ASP A 138 -12.81 6.63 -14.71
C ASP A 138 -11.83 7.54 -13.93
N GLU A 139 -10.71 6.97 -13.47
CA GLU A 139 -9.69 7.65 -12.62
C GLU A 139 -10.21 8.10 -11.25
N GLU A 140 -11.36 7.59 -10.81
CA GLU A 140 -11.95 7.87 -9.51
C GLU A 140 -12.02 6.61 -8.65
N VAL A 141 -11.68 6.79 -7.37
CA VAL A 141 -11.95 5.80 -6.32
C VAL A 141 -13.38 6.01 -5.85
N ARG A 142 -14.19 4.96 -5.95
CA ARG A 142 -15.59 4.97 -5.53
C ARG A 142 -15.70 4.45 -4.10
N ILE A 143 -16.30 5.25 -3.22
CA ILE A 143 -16.47 4.91 -1.81
C ILE A 143 -17.89 5.23 -1.34
N ALA A 144 -18.56 4.25 -0.76
CA ALA A 144 -19.87 4.42 -0.13
C ALA A 144 -19.69 4.95 1.29
N VAL A 145 -20.11 6.17 1.54
CA VAL A 145 -20.00 6.85 2.84
C VAL A 145 -21.38 7.09 3.43
N ASP A 146 -21.50 7.01 4.75
CA ASP A 146 -22.68 7.42 5.46
C ASP A 146 -22.59 8.93 5.75
N LEU A 147 -23.51 9.70 5.19
CA LEU A 147 -23.62 11.15 5.37
C LEU A 147 -24.65 11.52 6.45
N GLY A 148 -25.05 10.56 7.26
CA GLY A 148 -26.00 10.79 8.35
C GLY A 148 -27.42 11.04 7.84
N LYS A 149 -27.88 12.31 7.87
CA LYS A 149 -29.23 12.66 7.44
C LYS A 149 -29.51 12.37 5.94
N ASP A 150 -28.48 12.41 5.12
CA ASP A 150 -28.58 12.18 3.66
C ASP A 150 -28.38 10.69 3.31
N GLY A 151 -28.22 9.83 4.30
CA GLY A 151 -28.05 8.38 4.13
C GLY A 151 -26.71 7.98 3.52
N GLN A 152 -26.67 6.76 3.00
CA GLN A 152 -25.48 6.22 2.35
C GLN A 152 -25.40 6.71 0.90
N GLN A 153 -24.27 7.30 0.51
CA GLN A 153 -24.03 7.78 -0.85
C GLN A 153 -22.66 7.27 -1.35
N VAL A 154 -22.57 6.97 -2.64
CA VAL A 154 -21.32 6.63 -3.31
C VAL A 154 -20.71 7.91 -3.85
N LEU A 155 -19.49 8.20 -3.39
CA LEU A 155 -18.69 9.33 -3.84
C LEU A 155 -17.58 8.84 -4.77
N GLY A 156 -17.38 9.54 -5.89
CA GLY A 156 -16.20 9.42 -6.75
C GLY A 156 -15.12 10.39 -6.27
N ILE A 157 -13.94 9.88 -5.92
CA ILE A 157 -12.79 10.68 -5.51
C ILE A 157 -11.70 10.51 -6.56
N PRO A 158 -11.35 11.59 -7.31
CA PRO A 158 -10.25 11.53 -8.26
C PRO A 158 -8.96 11.06 -7.58
N ILE A 159 -8.30 10.05 -8.13
CA ILE A 159 -7.13 9.42 -7.52
C ILE A 159 -5.99 10.41 -7.30
N GLY A 160 -5.88 11.42 -8.17
CA GLY A 160 -4.89 12.49 -8.06
C GLY A 160 -5.03 13.37 -6.80
N LEU A 161 -6.23 13.42 -6.19
CA LEU A 161 -6.49 14.16 -4.95
C LEU A 161 -6.15 13.36 -3.69
N ILE A 162 -5.95 12.06 -3.79
CA ILE A 162 -5.70 11.20 -2.65
C ILE A 162 -4.25 11.33 -2.19
N ALA A 163 -4.06 11.64 -0.91
CA ALA A 163 -2.77 11.65 -0.23
C ALA A 163 -2.46 10.28 0.38
N ASP A 164 -3.44 9.65 1.00
CA ASP A 164 -3.33 8.36 1.66
C ASP A 164 -4.65 7.59 1.56
N ALA A 165 -4.55 6.28 1.39
CA ALA A 165 -5.69 5.38 1.47
C ALA A 165 -5.25 4.06 2.11
N ARG A 166 -6.10 3.49 2.99
CA ARG A 166 -5.82 2.21 3.63
C ARG A 166 -7.09 1.50 4.04
N LEU A 167 -7.01 0.19 4.11
CA LEU A 167 -8.08 -0.63 4.68
C LEU A 167 -8.26 -0.36 6.18
N VAL A 168 -9.47 -0.53 6.65
CA VAL A 168 -9.79 -0.52 8.08
C VAL A 168 -9.83 -1.96 8.57
N LEU A 169 -9.16 -2.22 9.68
CA LEU A 169 -9.19 -3.54 10.31
C LEU A 169 -10.59 -3.83 10.83
N THR A 170 -11.28 -4.75 10.16
CA THR A 170 -12.60 -5.28 10.54
C THR A 170 -12.51 -6.78 10.75
N ASP A 171 -13.46 -7.36 11.49
CA ASP A 171 -13.50 -8.82 11.69
C ASP A 171 -13.60 -9.60 10.38
N ASP A 172 -14.32 -9.05 9.39
CA ASP A 172 -14.47 -9.67 8.08
C ASP A 172 -13.14 -9.64 7.30
N LEU A 173 -12.42 -8.52 7.32
CA LEU A 173 -11.11 -8.40 6.71
C LEU A 173 -10.10 -9.38 7.35
N VAL A 174 -10.12 -9.50 8.69
CA VAL A 174 -9.28 -10.47 9.42
C VAL A 174 -9.58 -11.89 8.99
N ARG A 175 -10.87 -12.27 8.95
CA ARG A 175 -11.31 -13.61 8.54
C ARG A 175 -10.88 -13.92 7.11
N GLU A 176 -11.02 -12.96 6.19
CA GLU A 176 -10.61 -13.13 4.80
C GLU A 176 -9.10 -13.27 4.67
N SER A 177 -8.33 -12.44 5.35
CA SER A 177 -6.86 -12.52 5.36
C SER A 177 -6.38 -13.88 5.88
N LEU A 178 -6.99 -14.41 6.93
CA LEU A 178 -6.68 -15.75 7.44
C LEU A 178 -7.03 -16.88 6.46
N ARG A 179 -8.13 -16.75 5.70
CA ARG A 179 -8.49 -17.71 4.65
C ARG A 179 -7.49 -17.70 3.51
N ARG A 180 -7.06 -16.52 3.06
CA ARG A 180 -6.04 -16.36 2.00
C ARG A 180 -4.70 -16.94 2.44
N ALA A 181 -4.25 -16.66 3.66
CA ALA A 181 -3.01 -17.22 4.21
C ALA A 181 -3.02 -18.75 4.25
N LYS A 182 -4.14 -19.38 4.66
CA LYS A 182 -4.28 -20.83 4.65
C LYS A 182 -4.23 -21.42 3.24
N LYS A 183 -4.83 -20.77 2.25
CA LYS A 183 -4.81 -21.23 0.86
C LYS A 183 -3.40 -21.22 0.29
N ASN A 184 -2.64 -20.16 0.52
CA ASN A 184 -1.26 -20.05 0.05
C ASN A 184 -0.35 -21.11 0.66
N VAL A 185 -0.53 -21.47 1.95
CA VAL A 185 0.24 -22.54 2.60
C VAL A 185 -0.06 -23.92 1.99
N VAL A 186 -1.30 -24.17 1.60
CA VAL A 186 -1.69 -25.46 0.98
C VAL A 186 -1.10 -25.60 -0.43
N GLU A 187 -1.08 -24.53 -1.20
CA GLU A 187 -0.52 -24.52 -2.55
C GLU A 187 1.02 -24.67 -2.56
N THR A 188 1.70 -24.15 -1.54
CA THR A 188 3.16 -24.24 -1.40
C THR A 188 3.61 -25.65 -0.94
N ASN A 189 2.79 -26.38 -0.20
CA ASN A 189 3.11 -27.73 0.30
C ASN A 189 2.66 -28.86 -0.65
N GLY A 190 2.08 -28.54 -1.79
CA GLY A 190 1.57 -29.49 -2.79
C GLY A 190 2.46 -29.70 -4.01
N GLN A 191 3.71 -29.18 -4.01
CA GLN A 191 4.71 -29.42 -5.07
C GLN A 191 5.87 -30.26 -4.57
#